data_13bf891d3a8fba776b0aec8d6f4154cf
#
_entry.id   13bf891d3a8fba776b0aec8d6f4154cf
#
_cell.length_a   1.000
_cell.length_b   1.000
_cell.length_c   1.000
_cell.angle_alpha   90.00
_cell.angle_beta   90.00
_cell.angle_gamma   90.00
#
_symmetry.space_group_name_H-M   'P 1'
#
loop_
_entity.id
_entity.type
_entity.pdbx_description
1 polymer ?
#
loop_
_entity_poly.entity_id
_entity_poly.type
_entity_poly.pdbx_seq_one_letter_code
_entity_poly.pdbx_strand_id
1 'polypeptide(L)'
;MAKQKYYVVWEGKTPGIYTSWPACQQQVNGVTGAKYKAFESKAEAEKAYTSGWKGIWGNTAGKSQGSVSSKGASAEAIASEIDYDSISVDVGTRGNPGPMEYKGVDTRTGAVLFSVGPIPNGTNNIGEFLAIVHALAYLQQQGSSKTIYSDSVNAMKWVRQKKAATTLKRDTSTQQIWDMIDRAEKWLATHTYNNKILKWETKAWGEIKADYGRK
;
A
#
# COMPACT_ATOMS: atom_id res chain seq x y z
N MET A 1 -6.43 -12.14 31.91
CA MET A 1 -7.74 -12.56 31.36
C MET A 1 -7.90 -11.99 29.96
N ALA A 2 -8.22 -12.81 28.96
CA ALA A 2 -8.44 -12.33 27.58
C ALA A 2 -9.73 -11.47 27.56
N LYS A 3 -9.63 -10.25 26.99
CA LYS A 3 -10.79 -9.36 26.83
C LYS A 3 -11.80 -9.99 25.89
N GLN A 4 -13.07 -10.05 26.28
CA GLN A 4 -14.19 -10.48 25.41
C GLN A 4 -14.30 -9.59 24.20
N LYS A 5 -14.35 -10.19 23.00
CA LYS A 5 -14.58 -9.46 21.74
C LYS A 5 -15.97 -9.79 21.19
N TYR A 6 -16.56 -8.80 20.50
CA TYR A 6 -17.85 -8.92 19.84
C TYR A 6 -17.63 -8.72 18.33
N TYR A 7 -18.18 -9.59 17.51
CA TYR A 7 -18.00 -9.59 16.05
C TYR A 7 -19.33 -9.26 15.39
N VAL A 8 -19.37 -8.20 14.63
CA VAL A 8 -20.56 -7.80 13.87
C VAL A 8 -20.40 -8.28 12.44
N VAL A 9 -21.40 -8.98 11.93
CA VAL A 9 -21.50 -9.39 10.53
C VAL A 9 -22.69 -8.65 9.93
N TRP A 10 -22.44 -7.79 8.96
CA TRP A 10 -23.49 -7.08 8.21
C TRP A 10 -23.83 -7.80 6.92
N GLU A 11 -22.83 -8.37 6.24
CA GLU A 11 -23.01 -9.16 5.03
C GLU A 11 -22.26 -10.49 5.20
N GLY A 12 -23.02 -11.57 5.19
CA GLY A 12 -22.57 -12.94 5.42
C GLY A 12 -23.74 -13.91 5.30
N LYS A 13 -23.54 -15.18 5.63
CA LYS A 13 -24.63 -16.20 5.61
C LYS A 13 -25.78 -15.77 6.54
N THR A 14 -25.46 -15.31 7.72
CA THR A 14 -26.42 -14.77 8.69
C THR A 14 -25.87 -13.47 9.29
N PRO A 15 -26.40 -12.30 8.97
CA PRO A 15 -26.04 -11.04 9.61
C PRO A 15 -26.38 -11.06 11.10
N GLY A 16 -25.54 -10.46 11.95
CA GLY A 16 -25.74 -10.44 13.39
C GLY A 16 -24.51 -10.10 14.20
N ILE A 17 -24.63 -10.18 15.53
CA ILE A 17 -23.55 -9.93 16.48
C ILE A 17 -23.15 -11.26 17.14
N TYR A 18 -21.88 -11.61 17.06
CA TYR A 18 -21.33 -12.86 17.55
C TYR A 18 -20.31 -12.60 18.67
N THR A 19 -20.31 -13.44 19.70
CA THR A 19 -19.44 -13.29 20.88
C THR A 19 -18.13 -14.08 20.77
N SER A 20 -17.95 -14.83 19.67
CA SER A 20 -16.73 -15.60 19.43
C SER A 20 -16.33 -15.55 17.97
N TRP A 21 -15.03 -15.61 17.70
CA TRP A 21 -14.49 -15.66 16.34
C TRP A 21 -14.97 -16.90 15.55
N PRO A 22 -14.97 -18.13 16.11
CA PRO A 22 -15.46 -19.30 15.36
C PRO A 22 -16.90 -19.14 14.88
N ALA A 23 -17.79 -18.56 15.69
CA ALA A 23 -19.17 -18.32 15.32
C ALA A 23 -19.30 -17.27 14.20
N CYS A 24 -18.52 -16.18 14.26
CA CYS A 24 -18.44 -15.18 13.20
C CYS A 24 -17.87 -15.77 11.92
N GLN A 25 -16.80 -16.55 12.00
CA GLN A 25 -16.12 -17.17 10.88
C GLN A 25 -17.04 -18.08 10.07
N GLN A 26 -17.92 -18.83 10.71
CA GLN A 26 -18.92 -19.67 10.02
C GLN A 26 -19.85 -18.85 9.13
N GLN A 27 -20.13 -17.60 9.51
CA GLN A 27 -21.04 -16.72 8.78
C GLN A 27 -20.38 -16.01 7.59
N VAL A 28 -19.07 -15.81 7.65
CA VAL A 28 -18.34 -15.05 6.61
C VAL A 28 -17.53 -15.95 5.68
N ASN A 29 -17.23 -17.17 6.10
CA ASN A 29 -16.42 -18.10 5.33
C ASN A 29 -17.14 -18.57 4.06
N GLY A 30 -16.52 -18.38 2.91
CA GLY A 30 -17.08 -18.74 1.59
C GLY A 30 -18.12 -17.73 1.06
N VAL A 31 -18.29 -16.56 1.71
CA VAL A 31 -19.18 -15.49 1.21
C VAL A 31 -18.35 -14.41 0.57
N THR A 32 -18.45 -14.27 -0.76
CA THR A 32 -17.79 -13.20 -1.51
C THR A 32 -18.37 -11.83 -1.09
N GLY A 33 -17.48 -10.91 -0.65
CA GLY A 33 -17.90 -9.58 -0.21
C GLY A 33 -18.44 -9.51 1.22
N ALA A 34 -18.24 -10.54 2.05
CA ALA A 34 -18.66 -10.54 3.45
C ALA A 34 -18.12 -9.31 4.19
N LYS A 35 -18.99 -8.65 4.98
CA LYS A 35 -18.65 -7.45 5.75
C LYS A 35 -18.84 -7.72 7.24
N TYR A 36 -17.73 -7.70 7.96
CA TYR A 36 -17.70 -7.96 9.40
C TYR A 36 -16.58 -7.17 10.09
N LYS A 37 -16.74 -6.91 11.39
CA LYS A 37 -15.74 -6.20 12.20
C LYS A 37 -15.83 -6.63 13.67
N ALA A 38 -14.66 -6.65 14.37
CA ALA A 38 -14.58 -6.91 15.78
C ALA A 38 -14.65 -5.62 16.60
N PHE A 39 -15.32 -5.67 17.77
CA PHE A 39 -15.46 -4.58 18.74
C PHE A 39 -15.05 -5.06 20.12
N GLU A 40 -14.60 -4.12 20.97
CA GLU A 40 -14.17 -4.45 22.35
C GLU A 40 -15.31 -4.42 23.36
N SER A 41 -16.46 -3.85 23.01
CA SER A 41 -17.65 -3.80 23.85
C SER A 41 -18.92 -4.19 23.10
N LYS A 42 -19.90 -4.75 23.85
CA LYS A 42 -21.21 -5.10 23.30
C LYS A 42 -21.97 -3.88 22.80
N ALA A 43 -21.92 -2.77 23.56
CA ALA A 43 -22.59 -1.52 23.18
C ALA A 43 -22.06 -0.92 21.87
N GLU A 44 -20.74 -0.99 21.65
CA GLU A 44 -20.14 -0.57 20.37
C GLU A 44 -20.58 -1.49 19.22
N ALA A 45 -20.63 -2.80 19.45
CA ALA A 45 -21.08 -3.75 18.44
C ALA A 45 -22.56 -3.54 18.05
N GLU A 46 -23.44 -3.31 19.03
CA GLU A 46 -24.87 -3.03 18.80
C GLU A 46 -25.08 -1.72 18.05
N LYS A 47 -24.40 -0.65 18.46
CA LYS A 47 -24.42 0.64 17.77
C LYS A 47 -23.91 0.50 16.33
N ALA A 48 -22.84 -0.26 16.15
CA ALA A 48 -22.26 -0.53 14.87
C ALA A 48 -23.21 -1.31 13.95
N TYR A 49 -23.86 -2.35 14.48
CA TYR A 49 -24.82 -3.15 13.75
C TYR A 49 -26.01 -2.32 13.26
N THR A 50 -26.58 -1.50 14.16
CA THR A 50 -27.71 -0.61 13.86
C THR A 50 -27.36 0.50 12.85
N SER A 51 -26.13 1.04 12.91
CA SER A 51 -25.67 2.08 11.97
C SER A 51 -25.32 1.55 10.57
N GLY A 52 -25.29 0.22 10.42
CA GLY A 52 -24.91 -0.43 9.18
C GLY A 52 -23.42 -0.31 8.85
N TRP A 53 -22.93 -1.16 7.95
CA TRP A 53 -21.50 -1.19 7.60
C TRP A 53 -21.03 0.10 6.91
N LYS A 54 -21.88 0.81 6.19
CA LYS A 54 -21.56 2.07 5.49
C LYS A 54 -21.16 3.20 6.45
N GLY A 55 -21.77 3.25 7.65
CA GLY A 55 -21.42 4.23 8.70
C GLY A 55 -20.13 3.92 9.47
N ILE A 56 -19.60 2.72 9.34
CA ILE A 56 -18.46 2.23 10.13
C ILE A 56 -17.19 2.08 9.30
N TRP A 57 -17.29 1.82 8.01
CA TRP A 57 -16.14 1.80 7.09
C TRP A 57 -15.63 3.20 6.75
N GLY A 58 -16.45 4.26 7.02
CA GLY A 58 -16.04 5.67 6.94
C GLY A 58 -15.44 6.25 8.23
N ASN A 59 -15.37 5.49 9.35
CA ASN A 59 -14.92 6.03 10.63
C ASN A 59 -14.07 5.01 11.41
N THR A 60 -12.81 4.84 11.04
CA THR A 60 -11.81 4.18 11.90
C THR A 60 -10.73 5.16 12.32
N ALA A 61 -11.06 6.00 13.31
CA ALA A 61 -10.05 6.64 14.13
C ALA A 61 -9.99 5.89 15.47
N GLY A 62 -8.91 5.17 15.73
CA GLY A 62 -8.54 4.63 17.02
C GLY A 62 -8.12 5.77 17.96
N LYS A 63 -8.60 5.69 19.21
CA LYS A 63 -8.37 6.66 20.28
C LYS A 63 -6.89 6.94 20.56
N SER A 64 -6.48 8.19 20.52
CA SER A 64 -5.74 8.84 21.59
C SER A 64 -6.21 10.30 21.69
N GLN A 65 -6.31 10.81 22.94
CA GLN A 65 -6.96 12.04 23.32
C GLN A 65 -6.36 13.28 22.66
N GLY A 66 -7.24 14.21 22.26
CA GLY A 66 -6.90 15.56 21.87
C GLY A 66 -7.96 16.13 20.94
N SER A 67 -8.85 16.95 21.48
CA SER A 67 -9.94 17.64 20.79
C SER A 67 -9.46 18.37 19.52
N VAL A 68 -10.09 18.13 18.38
CA VAL A 68 -10.61 19.16 17.46
C VAL A 68 -11.56 18.45 16.46
N SER A 69 -12.72 19.02 16.29
CA SER A 69 -13.76 18.70 15.33
C SER A 69 -13.19 18.66 13.90
N SER A 70 -13.36 17.53 13.19
CA SER A 70 -13.25 17.53 11.74
C SER A 70 -14.37 16.69 11.12
N LYS A 71 -15.19 17.38 10.33
CA LYS A 71 -16.24 16.89 9.43
C LYS A 71 -15.72 15.75 8.57
N GLY A 72 -16.57 14.76 8.30
CA GLY A 72 -16.30 13.67 7.35
C GLY A 72 -15.79 14.23 6.02
N ALA A 73 -14.59 13.84 5.63
CA ALA A 73 -14.04 14.24 4.35
C ALA A 73 -14.90 13.60 3.24
N SER A 74 -15.43 14.42 2.35
CA SER A 74 -16.12 13.98 1.14
C SER A 74 -15.10 13.31 0.20
N ALA A 75 -15.57 12.50 -0.75
CA ALA A 75 -14.72 11.92 -1.80
C ALA A 75 -13.88 12.99 -2.53
N GLU A 76 -14.39 14.22 -2.62
CA GLU A 76 -13.70 15.39 -3.16
C GLU A 76 -12.57 15.88 -2.25
N ALA A 77 -12.72 15.82 -0.92
CA ALA A 77 -11.67 16.19 0.03
C ALA A 77 -10.52 15.16 0.01
N ILE A 78 -10.83 13.86 -0.15
CA ILE A 78 -9.82 12.80 -0.31
C ILE A 78 -9.07 12.97 -1.64
N ALA A 79 -9.79 13.31 -2.72
CA ALA A 79 -9.18 13.61 -4.01
C ALA A 79 -8.31 14.86 -3.99
N SER A 80 -8.58 15.84 -3.10
CA SER A 80 -7.75 17.04 -2.94
C SER A 80 -6.42 16.77 -2.23
N GLU A 81 -6.26 15.62 -1.54
CA GLU A 81 -5.01 15.22 -0.89
C GLU A 81 -4.01 14.55 -1.84
N ILE A 82 -4.49 14.02 -2.97
CA ILE A 82 -3.63 13.35 -3.96
C ILE A 82 -3.09 14.40 -4.93
N ASP A 83 -1.78 14.50 -5.00
CA ASP A 83 -1.12 15.23 -6.09
C ASP A 83 -1.17 14.38 -7.37
N TYR A 84 -2.08 14.70 -8.26
CA TYR A 84 -2.22 13.99 -9.53
C TYR A 84 -1.15 14.38 -10.57
N ASP A 85 -0.37 15.45 -10.33
CA ASP A 85 0.80 15.78 -11.17
C ASP A 85 2.05 15.05 -10.65
N SER A 86 1.98 13.74 -10.66
CA SER A 86 2.93 12.83 -10.02
C SER A 86 3.09 11.52 -10.79
N ILE A 87 4.06 10.71 -10.36
CA ILE A 87 4.26 9.33 -10.81
C ILE A 87 3.92 8.38 -9.65
N SER A 88 3.09 7.38 -9.92
CA SER A 88 2.90 6.23 -9.04
C SER A 88 3.77 5.07 -9.48
N VAL A 89 4.44 4.39 -8.54
CA VAL A 89 5.26 3.22 -8.82
C VAL A 89 4.80 2.02 -8.02
N ASP A 90 4.93 0.83 -8.59
CA ASP A 90 4.58 -0.43 -7.94
C ASP A 90 5.37 -1.60 -8.55
N VAL A 91 5.38 -2.72 -7.85
CA VAL A 91 6.04 -3.96 -8.23
C VAL A 91 5.05 -5.12 -8.32
N GLY A 92 5.19 -5.96 -9.32
CA GLY A 92 4.52 -7.26 -9.41
C GLY A 92 5.53 -8.38 -9.18
N THR A 93 5.26 -9.28 -8.24
CA THR A 93 6.11 -10.47 -8.01
C THR A 93 5.30 -11.76 -8.13
N ARG A 94 5.95 -12.83 -8.59
CA ARG A 94 5.41 -14.20 -8.55
C ARG A 94 6.30 -15.04 -7.65
N GLY A 95 6.10 -14.91 -6.33
CA GLY A 95 6.98 -15.46 -5.30
C GLY A 95 7.92 -14.41 -4.72
N ASN A 96 8.56 -14.73 -3.57
CA ASN A 96 9.43 -13.80 -2.85
C ASN A 96 10.56 -14.55 -2.12
N PRO A 97 11.72 -14.82 -2.80
CA PRO A 97 12.12 -14.36 -4.13
C PRO A 97 11.38 -15.08 -5.28
N GLY A 98 11.31 -14.41 -6.44
CA GLY A 98 10.66 -14.93 -7.64
C GLY A 98 10.78 -13.96 -8.83
N PRO A 99 10.15 -14.26 -9.97
CA PRO A 99 10.07 -13.32 -11.09
C PRO A 99 9.42 -12.01 -10.64
N MET A 100 10.12 -10.90 -10.86
CA MET A 100 9.77 -9.56 -10.42
C MET A 100 9.70 -8.62 -11.62
N GLU A 101 8.72 -7.78 -11.65
CA GLU A 101 8.60 -6.68 -12.60
C GLU A 101 8.14 -5.43 -11.87
N TYR A 102 8.49 -4.24 -12.35
CA TYR A 102 8.03 -2.98 -11.78
C TYR A 102 7.71 -1.97 -12.88
N LYS A 103 6.85 -1.02 -12.56
CA LYS A 103 6.47 0.06 -13.47
C LYS A 103 6.26 1.37 -12.75
N GLY A 104 6.34 2.44 -13.52
CA GLY A 104 5.89 3.76 -13.14
C GLY A 104 4.82 4.23 -14.09
N VAL A 105 3.77 4.84 -13.56
CA VAL A 105 2.65 5.36 -14.32
C VAL A 105 2.38 6.82 -13.95
N ASP A 106 1.85 7.58 -14.88
CA ASP A 106 1.25 8.89 -14.57
C ASP A 106 0.06 8.69 -13.63
N THR A 107 0.07 9.35 -12.48
CA THR A 107 -0.93 9.12 -11.43
C THR A 107 -2.33 9.56 -11.85
N ARG A 108 -2.47 10.55 -12.73
CA ARG A 108 -3.75 11.06 -13.21
C ARG A 108 -4.40 10.12 -14.20
N THR A 109 -3.62 9.66 -15.18
CA THR A 109 -4.13 8.93 -16.34
C THR A 109 -3.96 7.42 -16.24
N GLY A 110 -3.02 6.95 -15.41
CA GLY A 110 -2.61 5.55 -15.37
C GLY A 110 -1.72 5.14 -16.55
N ALA A 111 -1.32 6.08 -17.42
CA ALA A 111 -0.45 5.79 -18.55
C ALA A 111 0.91 5.30 -18.08
N VAL A 112 1.39 4.18 -18.62
CA VAL A 112 2.70 3.61 -18.28
C VAL A 112 3.81 4.48 -18.86
N LEU A 113 4.67 4.99 -17.98
CA LEU A 113 5.83 5.82 -18.33
C LEU A 113 7.08 4.97 -18.52
N PHE A 114 7.24 3.94 -17.69
CA PHE A 114 8.28 2.93 -17.84
C PHE A 114 7.81 1.60 -17.22
N SER A 115 8.36 0.50 -17.72
CA SER A 115 8.13 -0.85 -17.19
C SER A 115 9.41 -1.67 -17.39
N VAL A 116 9.77 -2.45 -16.37
CA VAL A 116 11.00 -3.27 -16.36
C VAL A 116 10.67 -4.65 -15.81
N GLY A 117 11.15 -5.67 -16.46
CA GLY A 117 10.97 -7.08 -16.06
C GLY A 117 10.29 -7.92 -17.16
N PRO A 118 10.03 -9.20 -16.89
CA PRO A 118 10.30 -9.91 -15.64
C PRO A 118 11.80 -10.16 -15.38
N ILE A 119 12.23 -9.96 -14.13
CA ILE A 119 13.58 -10.23 -13.66
C ILE A 119 13.53 -11.41 -12.70
N PRO A 120 14.31 -12.50 -12.90
CA PRO A 120 14.25 -13.67 -12.04
C PRO A 120 14.81 -13.38 -10.64
N ASN A 121 14.32 -14.15 -9.65
CA ASN A 121 14.83 -14.16 -8.27
C ASN A 121 14.77 -12.83 -7.51
N GLY A 122 13.87 -11.92 -7.91
CA GLY A 122 13.64 -10.67 -7.22
C GLY A 122 12.80 -10.81 -5.95
N THR A 123 12.77 -9.75 -5.16
CA THR A 123 11.86 -9.62 -4.02
C THR A 123 11.02 -8.36 -4.15
N ASN A 124 9.85 -8.37 -3.51
CA ASN A 124 8.96 -7.21 -3.52
C ASN A 124 9.69 -5.92 -3.11
N ASN A 125 10.38 -5.92 -1.97
CA ASN A 125 11.07 -4.73 -1.46
C ASN A 125 12.17 -4.21 -2.42
N ILE A 126 12.88 -5.12 -3.11
CA ILE A 126 13.89 -4.73 -4.11
C ILE A 126 13.21 -4.06 -5.31
N GLY A 127 12.14 -4.65 -5.83
CA GLY A 127 11.42 -4.09 -6.96
C GLY A 127 10.84 -2.70 -6.66
N GLU A 128 10.25 -2.51 -5.48
CA GLU A 128 9.77 -1.22 -5.00
C GLU A 128 10.90 -0.17 -4.92
N PHE A 129 12.05 -0.56 -4.35
CA PHE A 129 13.22 0.31 -4.29
C PHE A 129 13.70 0.72 -5.68
N LEU A 130 13.85 -0.24 -6.58
CA LEU A 130 14.28 0.00 -7.96
C LEU A 130 13.28 0.87 -8.73
N ALA A 131 11.98 0.68 -8.52
CA ALA A 131 10.92 1.46 -9.14
C ALA A 131 10.99 2.94 -8.74
N ILE A 132 11.21 3.23 -7.44
CA ILE A 132 11.36 4.62 -6.97
C ILE A 132 12.62 5.27 -7.56
N VAL A 133 13.76 4.56 -7.55
CA VAL A 133 15.01 5.12 -8.11
C VAL A 133 14.90 5.33 -9.61
N HIS A 134 14.23 4.43 -10.34
CA HIS A 134 13.97 4.60 -11.76
C HIS A 134 13.10 5.83 -12.03
N ALA A 135 12.03 6.03 -11.22
CA ALA A 135 11.19 7.22 -11.33
C ALA A 135 11.97 8.52 -11.08
N LEU A 136 12.87 8.54 -10.08
CA LEU A 136 13.75 9.68 -9.83
C LEU A 136 14.66 9.97 -11.02
N ALA A 137 15.32 8.95 -11.58
CA ALA A 137 16.19 9.10 -12.75
C ALA A 137 15.41 9.54 -13.98
N TYR A 138 14.22 8.99 -14.21
CA TYR A 138 13.31 9.38 -15.29
C TYR A 138 12.91 10.86 -15.18
N LEU A 139 12.48 11.31 -14.00
CA LEU A 139 12.07 12.69 -13.78
C LEU A 139 13.25 13.66 -13.89
N GLN A 140 14.45 13.26 -13.47
CA GLN A 140 15.66 14.08 -13.64
C GLN A 140 15.98 14.30 -15.12
N GLN A 141 15.86 13.26 -15.96
CA GLN A 141 16.06 13.40 -17.41
C GLN A 141 15.03 14.35 -18.06
N GLN A 142 13.83 14.45 -17.47
CA GLN A 142 12.77 15.36 -17.90
C GLN A 142 12.90 16.77 -17.31
N GLY A 143 13.88 17.01 -16.44
CA GLY A 143 13.99 18.27 -15.67
C GLY A 143 12.77 18.52 -14.75
N SER A 144 12.10 17.47 -14.30
CA SER A 144 10.83 17.53 -13.59
C SER A 144 10.98 17.27 -12.09
N SER A 145 10.32 18.08 -11.27
CA SER A 145 10.26 17.94 -9.82
C SER A 145 8.98 17.28 -9.31
N LYS A 146 8.23 16.57 -10.18
CA LYS A 146 7.00 15.88 -9.81
C LYS A 146 7.18 14.96 -8.61
N THR A 147 6.11 14.79 -7.85
CA THR A 147 6.01 13.86 -6.73
C THR A 147 6.04 12.41 -7.22
N ILE A 148 6.63 11.51 -6.43
CA ILE A 148 6.60 10.05 -6.63
C ILE A 148 5.80 9.44 -5.50
N TYR A 149 4.81 8.64 -5.82
CA TYR A 149 4.06 7.83 -4.88
C TYR A 149 4.49 6.36 -4.93
N SER A 150 4.70 5.77 -3.74
CA SER A 150 4.88 4.34 -3.52
C SER A 150 4.11 3.94 -2.25
N ASP A 151 3.58 2.73 -2.21
CA ASP A 151 2.96 2.18 -1.00
C ASP A 151 3.96 1.46 -0.08
N SER A 152 5.22 1.34 -0.50
CA SER A 152 6.29 0.65 0.23
C SER A 152 7.09 1.58 1.14
N VAL A 153 6.80 1.54 2.43
CA VAL A 153 7.56 2.28 3.46
C VAL A 153 9.04 1.82 3.51
N ASN A 154 9.28 0.52 3.30
CA ASN A 154 10.64 -0.04 3.30
C ASN A 154 11.47 0.51 2.14
N ALA A 155 10.93 0.52 0.94
CA ALA A 155 11.60 1.06 -0.23
C ALA A 155 11.92 2.54 -0.07
N MET A 156 10.97 3.34 0.41
CA MET A 156 11.19 4.76 0.71
C MET A 156 12.30 4.98 1.75
N LYS A 157 12.37 4.10 2.77
CA LYS A 157 13.47 4.12 3.77
C LYS A 157 14.82 3.84 3.10
N TRP A 158 14.90 2.82 2.25
CA TRP A 158 16.12 2.45 1.54
C TRP A 158 16.62 3.56 0.60
N VAL A 159 15.70 4.23 -0.08
CA VAL A 159 16.05 5.39 -0.93
C VAL A 159 16.64 6.52 -0.08
N ARG A 160 16.04 6.86 1.07
CA ARG A 160 16.58 7.87 1.99
C ARG A 160 17.96 7.47 2.54
N GLN A 161 18.18 6.19 2.80
CA GLN A 161 19.46 5.65 3.27
C GLN A 161 20.46 5.48 2.13
N LYS A 162 20.02 5.64 0.87
CA LYS A 162 20.83 5.38 -0.34
C LYS A 162 21.38 3.95 -0.39
N LYS A 163 20.69 3.01 0.27
CA LYS A 163 21.14 1.63 0.46
C LYS A 163 19.97 0.67 0.57
N ALA A 164 19.99 -0.38 -0.26
CA ALA A 164 19.04 -1.49 -0.17
C ALA A 164 19.42 -2.44 0.96
N ALA A 165 18.65 -2.47 2.04
CA ALA A 165 18.89 -3.36 3.18
C ALA A 165 18.23 -4.73 2.93
N THR A 166 18.61 -5.40 1.85
CA THR A 166 18.10 -6.72 1.46
C THR A 166 18.94 -7.85 2.05
N THR A 167 18.29 -8.98 2.35
CA THR A 167 18.92 -10.25 2.73
C THR A 167 19.09 -11.20 1.55
N LEU A 168 18.76 -10.75 0.33
CA LEU A 168 18.93 -11.55 -0.88
C LEU A 168 20.40 -11.95 -1.03
N LYS A 169 20.66 -13.25 -1.13
CA LYS A 169 22.03 -13.75 -1.31
C LYS A 169 22.59 -13.26 -2.63
N ARG A 170 23.86 -12.81 -2.61
CA ARG A 170 24.58 -12.39 -3.81
C ARG A 170 25.33 -13.60 -4.40
N ASP A 171 24.82 -14.12 -5.50
CA ASP A 171 25.41 -15.24 -6.25
C ASP A 171 25.06 -15.11 -7.75
N THR A 172 25.49 -16.08 -8.54
CA THR A 172 25.31 -16.07 -10.00
C THR A 172 23.84 -16.01 -10.42
N SER A 173 22.93 -16.60 -9.62
CA SER A 173 21.48 -16.61 -9.93
C SER A 173 20.80 -15.27 -9.66
N THR A 174 21.41 -14.42 -8.85
CA THR A 174 20.90 -13.09 -8.45
C THR A 174 21.75 -11.94 -9.00
N GLN A 175 22.74 -12.24 -9.84
CA GLN A 175 23.69 -11.25 -10.34
C GLN A 175 23.01 -10.06 -11.02
N GLN A 176 22.03 -10.32 -11.89
CA GLN A 176 21.29 -9.28 -12.58
C GLN A 176 20.62 -8.28 -11.62
N ILE A 177 20.00 -8.79 -10.54
CA ILE A 177 19.38 -7.95 -9.53
C ILE A 177 20.40 -7.12 -8.77
N TRP A 178 21.52 -7.74 -8.41
CA TRP A 178 22.59 -7.02 -7.71
C TRP A 178 23.23 -5.93 -8.56
N ASP A 179 23.40 -6.17 -9.85
CA ASP A 179 23.85 -5.13 -10.78
C ASP A 179 22.89 -3.94 -10.86
N MET A 180 21.57 -4.22 -10.77
CA MET A 180 20.55 -3.17 -10.72
C MET A 180 20.57 -2.42 -9.39
N ILE A 181 20.71 -3.12 -8.26
CA ILE A 181 20.84 -2.51 -6.93
C ILE A 181 22.08 -1.62 -6.88
N ASP A 182 23.25 -2.14 -7.27
CA ASP A 182 24.51 -1.40 -7.25
C ASP A 182 24.42 -0.12 -8.12
N ARG A 183 23.79 -0.20 -9.29
CA ARG A 183 23.54 0.94 -10.16
C ARG A 183 22.60 1.95 -9.52
N ALA A 184 21.52 1.50 -8.87
CA ALA A 184 20.57 2.37 -8.20
C ALA A 184 21.21 3.07 -6.98
N GLU A 185 21.96 2.37 -6.17
CA GLU A 185 22.71 2.92 -5.03
C GLU A 185 23.77 3.95 -5.51
N LYS A 186 24.50 3.63 -6.56
CA LYS A 186 25.46 4.55 -7.18
C LYS A 186 24.78 5.82 -7.67
N TRP A 187 23.62 5.68 -8.34
CA TRP A 187 22.84 6.83 -8.81
C TRP A 187 22.41 7.72 -7.63
N LEU A 188 21.86 7.15 -6.57
CA LEU A 188 21.49 7.88 -5.35
C LEU A 188 22.66 8.57 -4.66
N ALA A 189 23.87 7.99 -4.74
CA ALA A 189 25.08 8.56 -4.16
C ALA A 189 25.60 9.77 -4.95
N THR A 190 25.45 9.74 -6.28
CA THR A 190 26.06 10.71 -7.19
C THR A 190 25.10 11.78 -7.71
N HIS A 191 23.80 11.64 -7.48
CA HIS A 191 22.77 12.59 -7.93
C HIS A 191 22.03 13.18 -6.74
N THR A 192 21.58 14.43 -6.92
CA THR A 192 20.65 15.11 -6.01
C THR A 192 19.30 15.26 -6.71
N TYR A 193 18.22 15.24 -5.94
CA TYR A 193 16.87 15.39 -6.46
C TYR A 193 16.02 16.20 -5.47
N ASN A 194 15.06 16.95 -5.99
CA ASN A 194 14.11 17.75 -5.20
C ASN A 194 12.71 17.12 -5.18
N ASN A 195 12.54 15.97 -5.85
CA ASN A 195 11.28 15.27 -5.94
C ASN A 195 10.84 14.77 -4.55
N LYS A 196 9.58 15.02 -4.20
CA LYS A 196 8.97 14.42 -3.01
C LYS A 196 8.69 12.95 -3.27
N ILE A 197 9.03 12.09 -2.32
CA ILE A 197 8.65 10.68 -2.33
C ILE A 197 7.65 10.50 -1.19
N LEU A 198 6.40 10.27 -1.54
CA LEU A 198 5.28 10.19 -0.59
C LEU A 198 4.68 8.80 -0.59
N LYS A 199 4.17 8.43 0.58
CA LYS A 199 3.44 7.17 0.72
C LYS A 199 2.06 7.29 0.09
N TRP A 200 1.70 6.30 -0.74
CA TRP A 200 0.33 6.12 -1.19
C TRP A 200 -0.51 5.52 -0.05
N GLU A 201 -1.58 6.19 0.33
CA GLU A 201 -2.45 5.75 1.43
C GLU A 201 -3.55 4.82 0.91
N THR A 202 -3.19 3.57 0.60
CA THR A 202 -4.09 2.55 0.03
C THR A 202 -5.42 2.42 0.77
N LYS A 203 -5.41 2.59 2.10
CA LYS A 203 -6.64 2.52 2.91
C LYS A 203 -7.61 3.66 2.64
N ALA A 204 -7.09 4.84 2.30
CA ALA A 204 -7.89 6.04 2.05
C ALA A 204 -8.18 6.23 0.56
N TRP A 205 -7.21 5.92 -0.31
CA TRP A 205 -7.25 6.27 -1.74
C TRP A 205 -7.49 5.08 -2.66
N GLY A 206 -7.59 3.86 -2.09
CA GLY A 206 -7.69 2.63 -2.87
C GLY A 206 -6.34 2.18 -3.40
N GLU A 207 -6.33 1.21 -4.31
CA GLU A 207 -5.10 0.67 -4.88
C GLU A 207 -4.31 1.76 -5.65
N ILE A 208 -2.98 1.70 -5.56
CA ILE A 208 -2.10 2.62 -6.27
C ILE A 208 -2.29 2.48 -7.79
N LYS A 209 -2.17 3.57 -8.53
CA LYS A 209 -2.41 3.55 -9.99
C LYS A 209 -1.49 2.60 -10.76
N ALA A 210 -0.31 2.33 -10.22
CA ALA A 210 0.64 1.37 -10.77
C ALA A 210 0.36 -0.09 -10.40
N ASP A 211 -0.68 -0.40 -9.59
CA ASP A 211 -0.97 -1.76 -9.12
C ASP A 211 -1.03 -2.77 -10.26
N TYR A 212 -0.45 -3.95 -10.03
CA TYR A 212 -0.44 -5.07 -10.99
C TYR A 212 -1.68 -5.97 -10.89
N GLY A 213 -2.55 -5.74 -9.89
CA GLY A 213 -3.73 -6.58 -9.67
C GLY A 213 -3.39 -8.03 -9.30
N ARG A 214 -2.19 -8.27 -8.80
CA ARG A 214 -1.70 -9.60 -8.40
C ARG A 214 -1.53 -9.63 -6.89
N LYS A 215 -2.55 -10.09 -6.22
CA LYS A 215 -2.52 -10.39 -4.78
C LYS A 215 -2.91 -11.84 -4.54
#